data_1a879655357400dd3af392022f94b7b7
#
_entry.id   1a879655357400dd3af392022f94b7b7
#
_cell.length_a   1.000
_cell.length_b   1.000
_cell.length_c   1.000
_cell.angle_alpha   90.00
_cell.angle_beta   90.00
_cell.angle_gamma   90.00
#
_symmetry.space_group_name_H-M   'P 1'
#
loop_
_entity.id
_entity.type
_entity.pdbx_description
1 polymer ?
#
loop_
_entity_poly.entity_id
_entity_poly.type
_entity_poly.pdbx_seq_one_letter_code
_entity_poly.pdbx_strand_id
1 'polypeptide(L)'
;MKTVFLDRDGVINENRADHVKSWDEFVFLPGALASLRRLRAAGWRVIVVTNQAIIHRHIVPQAVVEDINGRMLATVETAGGAIDAVLYCPHDPAEGCDCRKPKPGLLIQAAQSFNLRLSECYLVGDAFSDIAAGQAAGCATVLVRTGRGRQQLASPAAHEFRRYQVAPDLPNAVSWLIWAERRRALRQRLFPRWPLPNAPQARLTQPWLTNSDST
;
A
#
# COMPACT_ATOMS: atom_id res chain seq x y z
N MET A 1 -1.31 -0.27 15.34
CA MET A 1 -1.94 -1.37 14.59
C MET A 1 -1.16 -1.56 13.30
N LYS A 2 -0.90 -2.79 12.87
CA LYS A 2 -0.18 -3.10 11.62
C LYS A 2 -1.09 -2.81 10.45
N THR A 3 -0.54 -2.22 9.37
CA THR A 3 -1.33 -1.84 8.21
C THR A 3 -0.75 -2.43 6.94
N VAL A 4 -1.61 -2.99 6.11
CA VAL A 4 -1.30 -3.39 4.75
C VAL A 4 -2.19 -2.67 3.77
N PHE A 5 -1.58 -2.10 2.75
CA PHE A 5 -2.24 -1.60 1.57
C PHE A 5 -2.33 -2.74 0.55
N LEU A 6 -3.46 -2.92 -0.07
CA LEU A 6 -3.68 -3.90 -1.14
C LEU A 6 -4.13 -3.18 -2.40
N ASP A 7 -3.55 -3.51 -3.54
CA ASP A 7 -4.23 -3.21 -4.80
C ASP A 7 -5.50 -4.06 -4.91
N ARG A 8 -6.43 -3.65 -5.73
CA ARG A 8 -7.69 -4.34 -5.96
C ARG A 8 -7.56 -5.36 -7.09
N ASP A 9 -7.40 -4.85 -8.31
CA ASP A 9 -7.40 -5.65 -9.54
C ASP A 9 -6.07 -6.41 -9.67
N GLY A 10 -6.14 -7.74 -9.77
CA GLY A 10 -4.96 -8.61 -9.81
C GLY A 10 -4.45 -9.05 -8.44
N VAL A 11 -4.99 -8.51 -7.34
CA VAL A 11 -4.64 -8.87 -5.96
C VAL A 11 -5.83 -9.44 -5.21
N ILE A 12 -6.96 -8.72 -5.17
CA ILE A 12 -8.21 -9.17 -4.51
C ILE A 12 -9.12 -9.85 -5.52
N ASN A 13 -9.28 -9.25 -6.70
CA ASN A 13 -10.08 -9.77 -7.80
C ASN A 13 -9.25 -9.96 -9.06
N GLU A 14 -9.79 -10.70 -10.02
CA GLU A 14 -9.17 -10.89 -11.32
C GLU A 14 -8.93 -9.55 -12.02
N ASN A 15 -7.75 -9.38 -12.62
CA ASN A 15 -7.43 -8.24 -13.44
C ASN A 15 -7.94 -8.46 -14.86
N ARG A 16 -8.86 -7.62 -15.32
CA ARG A 16 -9.39 -7.65 -16.69
C ARG A 16 -8.67 -6.64 -17.57
N ALA A 17 -8.37 -7.02 -18.81
CA ALA A 17 -7.74 -6.13 -19.78
C ALA A 17 -8.63 -4.92 -20.13
N ASP A 18 -9.95 -5.12 -20.10
CA ASP A 18 -11.00 -4.14 -20.41
C ASP A 18 -11.65 -3.52 -19.18
N HIS A 19 -10.98 -3.63 -18.02
CA HIS A 19 -11.43 -3.22 -16.69
C HIS A 19 -12.64 -4.00 -16.15
N VAL A 20 -12.93 -3.84 -14.86
CA VAL A 20 -14.14 -4.33 -14.20
C VAL A 20 -15.19 -3.22 -14.27
N LYS A 21 -16.26 -3.43 -15.06
CA LYS A 21 -17.27 -2.43 -15.38
C LYS A 21 -18.60 -2.65 -14.66
N SER A 22 -18.78 -3.80 -14.01
CA SER A 22 -19.93 -4.15 -13.22
C SER A 22 -19.57 -5.12 -12.12
N TRP A 23 -20.49 -5.31 -11.16
CA TRP A 23 -20.31 -6.33 -10.13
C TRP A 23 -20.24 -7.75 -10.71
N ASP A 24 -20.97 -8.05 -11.78
CA ASP A 24 -20.97 -9.37 -12.42
C ASP A 24 -19.61 -9.72 -13.05
N GLU A 25 -18.81 -8.71 -13.35
CA GLU A 25 -17.43 -8.89 -13.84
C GLU A 25 -16.39 -8.96 -12.71
N PHE A 26 -16.80 -8.71 -11.45
CA PHE A 26 -15.90 -8.73 -10.30
C PHE A 26 -15.78 -10.16 -9.75
N VAL A 27 -14.69 -10.83 -10.07
CA VAL A 27 -14.40 -12.19 -9.63
C VAL A 27 -13.27 -12.17 -8.61
N PHE A 28 -13.56 -12.59 -7.37
CA PHE A 28 -12.50 -12.73 -6.35
C PHE A 28 -11.47 -13.76 -6.78
N LEU A 29 -10.19 -13.42 -6.61
CA LEU A 29 -9.10 -14.38 -6.80
C LEU A 29 -9.17 -15.51 -5.76
N PRO A 30 -8.71 -16.73 -6.13
CA PRO A 30 -8.68 -17.86 -5.21
C PRO A 30 -7.97 -17.52 -3.90
N GLY A 31 -8.64 -17.74 -2.78
CA GLY A 31 -8.11 -17.49 -1.44
C GLY A 31 -8.10 -16.03 -0.99
N ALA A 32 -8.58 -15.08 -1.78
CA ALA A 32 -8.59 -13.65 -1.40
C ALA A 32 -9.45 -13.40 -0.15
N LEU A 33 -10.68 -13.92 -0.10
CA LEU A 33 -11.56 -13.78 1.07
C LEU A 33 -10.97 -14.43 2.33
N ALA A 34 -10.38 -15.63 2.19
CA ALA A 34 -9.70 -16.30 3.30
C ALA A 34 -8.48 -15.51 3.80
N SER A 35 -7.76 -14.84 2.88
CA SER A 35 -6.61 -13.98 3.20
C SER A 35 -7.03 -12.76 4.01
N LEU A 36 -8.10 -12.08 3.59
CA LEU A 36 -8.66 -10.91 4.30
C LEU A 36 -9.17 -11.30 5.69
N ARG A 37 -9.82 -12.47 5.83
CA ARG A 37 -10.21 -13.02 7.14
C ARG A 37 -8.99 -13.28 8.04
N ARG A 38 -7.90 -13.85 7.50
CA ARG A 38 -6.66 -14.08 8.24
C ARG A 38 -5.99 -12.79 8.69
N LEU A 39 -5.98 -11.75 7.85
CA LEU A 39 -5.47 -10.43 8.20
C LEU A 39 -6.28 -9.83 9.37
N ARG A 40 -7.61 -9.86 9.29
CA ARG A 40 -8.49 -9.42 10.39
C ARG A 40 -8.21 -10.18 11.69
N ALA A 41 -8.17 -11.50 11.64
CA ALA A 41 -7.88 -12.34 12.81
C ALA A 41 -6.49 -12.08 13.42
N ALA A 42 -5.53 -11.64 12.61
CA ALA A 42 -4.18 -11.26 13.06
C ALA A 42 -4.07 -9.78 13.50
N GLY A 43 -5.18 -9.03 13.55
CA GLY A 43 -5.24 -7.63 14.01
C GLY A 43 -4.61 -6.63 13.04
N TRP A 44 -4.66 -6.92 11.73
CA TRP A 44 -4.18 -6.01 10.70
C TRP A 44 -5.30 -5.07 10.22
N ARG A 45 -4.92 -3.82 9.98
CA ARG A 45 -5.70 -2.89 9.17
C ARG A 45 -5.44 -3.18 7.70
N VAL A 46 -6.50 -3.23 6.91
CA VAL A 46 -6.45 -3.42 5.46
C VAL A 46 -7.03 -2.19 4.77
N ILE A 47 -6.24 -1.55 3.92
CA ILE A 47 -6.67 -0.40 3.11
C ILE A 47 -6.44 -0.77 1.65
N VAL A 48 -7.49 -0.68 0.84
CA VAL A 48 -7.39 -0.87 -0.62
C VAL A 48 -6.96 0.44 -1.26
N VAL A 49 -5.97 0.36 -2.17
CA VAL A 49 -5.45 1.50 -2.95
C VAL A 49 -5.37 1.13 -4.42
N THR A 50 -6.26 1.67 -5.25
CA THR A 50 -6.41 1.22 -6.64
C THR A 50 -6.50 2.37 -7.64
N ASN A 51 -5.98 2.14 -8.86
CA ASN A 51 -6.09 3.07 -9.98
C ASN A 51 -7.32 2.73 -10.82
N GLN A 52 -8.28 3.67 -10.94
CA GLN A 52 -9.56 3.47 -11.62
C GLN A 52 -9.78 4.53 -12.73
N ALA A 53 -8.86 4.59 -13.70
CA ALA A 53 -8.94 5.54 -14.84
C ALA A 53 -10.20 5.35 -15.73
N ILE A 54 -10.89 4.24 -15.54
CA ILE A 54 -12.18 3.92 -16.19
C ILE A 54 -13.21 5.04 -15.94
N ILE A 55 -13.10 5.76 -14.82
CA ILE A 55 -13.98 6.91 -14.49
C ILE A 55 -13.65 8.09 -15.39
N HIS A 56 -12.38 8.52 -15.46
CA HIS A 56 -11.97 9.64 -16.31
C HIS A 56 -12.20 9.34 -17.80
N ARG A 57 -12.01 8.08 -18.21
CA ARG A 57 -12.26 7.64 -19.58
C ARG A 57 -13.73 7.53 -19.94
N HIS A 58 -14.63 7.87 -19.03
CA HIS A 58 -16.09 7.78 -19.20
C HIS A 58 -16.57 6.40 -19.64
N ILE A 59 -15.85 5.33 -19.30
CA ILE A 59 -16.27 3.95 -19.58
C ILE A 59 -17.44 3.58 -18.67
N VAL A 60 -17.35 3.96 -17.40
CA VAL A 60 -18.45 3.88 -16.43
C VAL A 60 -18.52 5.13 -15.56
N PRO A 61 -19.70 5.50 -15.06
CA PRO A 61 -19.83 6.54 -14.02
C PRO A 61 -19.10 6.15 -12.73
N GLN A 62 -18.65 7.14 -11.96
CA GLN A 62 -18.04 6.95 -10.65
C GLN A 62 -18.91 6.10 -9.72
N ALA A 63 -20.23 6.30 -9.71
CA ALA A 63 -21.16 5.56 -8.90
C ALA A 63 -21.12 4.03 -9.13
N VAL A 64 -20.77 3.58 -10.35
CA VAL A 64 -20.59 2.15 -10.64
C VAL A 64 -19.34 1.59 -9.94
N VAL A 65 -18.23 2.33 -9.94
CA VAL A 65 -17.01 1.93 -9.22
C VAL A 65 -17.27 1.90 -7.71
N GLU A 66 -18.05 2.84 -7.19
CA GLU A 66 -18.42 2.90 -5.79
C GLU A 66 -19.36 1.74 -5.40
N ASP A 67 -20.34 1.37 -6.26
CA ASP A 67 -21.19 0.19 -6.06
C ASP A 67 -20.35 -1.10 -6.03
N ILE A 68 -19.44 -1.28 -6.98
CA ILE A 68 -18.54 -2.44 -7.02
C ILE A 68 -17.73 -2.52 -5.72
N ASN A 69 -17.16 -1.40 -5.26
CA ASN A 69 -16.38 -1.36 -4.03
C ASN A 69 -17.26 -1.64 -2.80
N GLY A 70 -18.48 -1.10 -2.75
CA GLY A 70 -19.46 -1.36 -1.68
C GLY A 70 -19.82 -2.84 -1.57
N ARG A 71 -20.09 -3.50 -2.70
CA ARG A 71 -20.39 -4.94 -2.74
C ARG A 71 -19.19 -5.79 -2.39
N MET A 72 -17.97 -5.39 -2.82
CA MET A 72 -16.72 -6.03 -2.38
C MET A 72 -16.60 -5.98 -0.85
N LEU A 73 -16.78 -4.81 -0.24
CA LEU A 73 -16.74 -4.65 1.22
C LEU A 73 -17.75 -5.55 1.93
N ALA A 74 -19.01 -5.55 1.50
CA ALA A 74 -20.07 -6.38 2.08
C ALA A 74 -19.76 -7.89 1.97
N THR A 75 -19.22 -8.33 0.81
CA THR A 75 -18.84 -9.73 0.61
C THR A 75 -17.68 -10.14 1.51
N VAL A 76 -16.67 -9.27 1.64
CA VAL A 76 -15.52 -9.49 2.54
C VAL A 76 -15.98 -9.59 4.00
N GLU A 77 -16.87 -8.71 4.44
CA GLU A 77 -17.42 -8.71 5.79
C GLU A 77 -18.22 -9.98 6.06
N THR A 78 -19.10 -10.38 5.14
CA THR A 78 -19.88 -11.63 5.22
C THR A 78 -18.97 -12.86 5.31
N ALA A 79 -17.81 -12.83 4.62
CA ALA A 79 -16.79 -13.89 4.71
C ALA A 79 -15.94 -13.83 5.99
N GLY A 80 -16.23 -12.90 6.92
CA GLY A 80 -15.52 -12.73 8.18
C GLY A 80 -14.19 -11.96 8.06
N GLY A 81 -13.92 -11.34 6.90
CA GLY A 81 -12.80 -10.43 6.67
C GLY A 81 -13.11 -8.99 7.09
N ALA A 82 -12.19 -8.07 6.84
CA ALA A 82 -12.41 -6.63 6.95
C ALA A 82 -11.51 -5.88 5.96
N ILE A 83 -12.04 -4.79 5.43
CA ILE A 83 -11.31 -3.73 4.73
C ILE A 83 -11.71 -2.42 5.38
N ASP A 84 -10.76 -1.69 5.93
CA ASP A 84 -10.99 -0.47 6.73
C ASP A 84 -11.28 0.75 5.84
N ALA A 85 -10.74 0.77 4.61
CA ALA A 85 -11.01 1.82 3.63
C ALA A 85 -10.68 1.35 2.21
N VAL A 86 -11.33 1.99 1.23
CA VAL A 86 -10.99 1.88 -0.20
C VAL A 86 -10.69 3.28 -0.71
N LEU A 87 -9.46 3.51 -1.14
CA LEU A 87 -9.01 4.73 -1.79
C LEU A 87 -8.72 4.43 -3.26
N TYR A 88 -9.22 5.26 -4.16
CA TYR A 88 -8.98 5.08 -5.58
C TYR A 88 -8.60 6.38 -6.29
N CYS A 89 -7.80 6.25 -7.33
CA CYS A 89 -7.48 7.35 -8.22
C CYS A 89 -8.36 7.25 -9.47
N PRO A 90 -9.24 8.21 -9.73
CA PRO A 90 -10.10 8.20 -10.90
C PRO A 90 -9.41 8.65 -12.18
N HIS A 91 -8.23 9.27 -12.08
CA HIS A 91 -7.57 10.01 -13.14
C HIS A 91 -6.90 9.13 -14.20
N ASP A 92 -6.86 9.62 -15.44
CA ASP A 92 -6.02 9.01 -16.49
C ASP A 92 -4.54 9.31 -16.23
N PRO A 93 -3.60 8.46 -16.72
CA PRO A 93 -2.17 8.73 -16.61
C PRO A 93 -1.75 10.09 -17.17
N ALA A 94 -2.41 10.58 -18.22
CA ALA A 94 -2.09 11.85 -18.88
C ALA A 94 -2.36 13.08 -18.02
N GLU A 95 -3.22 12.97 -16.99
CA GLU A 95 -3.54 14.09 -16.09
C GLU A 95 -2.44 14.40 -15.09
N GLY A 96 -1.46 13.51 -14.91
CA GLY A 96 -0.29 13.77 -14.06
C GLY A 96 -0.58 13.96 -12.57
N CYS A 97 -1.78 13.59 -12.09
CA CYS A 97 -2.21 13.75 -10.71
C CYS A 97 -1.25 13.10 -9.71
N ASP A 98 -1.30 13.49 -8.43
CA ASP A 98 -0.42 12.94 -7.39
C ASP A 98 -0.96 11.67 -6.73
N CYS A 99 -2.25 11.36 -6.90
CA CYS A 99 -2.86 10.19 -6.28
C CYS A 99 -2.62 8.89 -7.06
N ARG A 100 -2.35 8.96 -8.37
CA ARG A 100 -2.19 7.77 -9.20
C ARG A 100 -0.86 7.06 -8.98
N LYS A 101 -0.88 5.76 -8.63
CA LYS A 101 0.31 4.90 -8.65
C LYS A 101 0.96 4.92 -10.04
N PRO A 102 2.29 5.18 -10.20
CA PRO A 102 3.36 4.96 -9.22
C PRO A 102 3.60 6.07 -8.21
N LYS A 103 2.86 7.19 -8.23
CA LYS A 103 2.99 8.20 -7.18
C LYS A 103 2.35 7.73 -5.86
N PRO A 104 2.87 8.16 -4.69
CA PRO A 104 2.46 7.66 -3.39
C PRO A 104 1.22 8.34 -2.80
N GLY A 105 0.53 9.21 -3.53
CA GLY A 105 -0.49 10.11 -2.98
C GLY A 105 -1.62 9.41 -2.21
N LEU A 106 -2.15 8.28 -2.71
CA LEU A 106 -3.17 7.51 -1.97
C LEU A 106 -2.65 6.95 -0.64
N LEU A 107 -1.37 6.53 -0.60
CA LEU A 107 -0.73 6.04 0.62
C LEU A 107 -0.55 7.17 1.64
N ILE A 108 -0.15 8.35 1.17
CA ILE A 108 0.00 9.55 1.99
C ILE A 108 -1.36 10.00 2.54
N GLN A 109 -2.40 10.01 1.70
CA GLN A 109 -3.77 10.30 2.12
C GLN A 109 -4.24 9.36 3.22
N ALA A 110 -4.03 8.05 3.03
CA ALA A 110 -4.37 7.05 4.04
C ALA A 110 -3.58 7.26 5.33
N ALA A 111 -2.28 7.59 5.22
CA ALA A 111 -1.43 7.83 6.39
C ALA A 111 -1.94 9.01 7.22
N GLN A 112 -2.39 10.08 6.59
CA GLN A 112 -3.00 11.23 7.26
C GLN A 112 -4.33 10.86 7.93
N SER A 113 -5.23 10.15 7.21
CA SER A 113 -6.56 9.79 7.71
C SER A 113 -6.52 8.81 8.88
N PHE A 114 -5.55 7.90 8.88
CA PHE A 114 -5.46 6.82 9.88
C PHE A 114 -4.28 6.97 10.85
N ASN A 115 -3.56 8.09 10.80
CA ASN A 115 -2.36 8.38 11.59
C ASN A 115 -1.32 7.24 11.50
N LEU A 116 -0.91 6.89 10.26
CA LEU A 116 0.00 5.78 10.00
C LEU A 116 1.44 6.26 9.85
N ARG A 117 2.38 5.43 10.30
CA ARG A 117 3.80 5.53 9.94
C ARG A 117 4.06 4.62 8.73
N LEU A 118 4.17 5.20 7.53
CA LEU A 118 4.31 4.46 6.26
C LEU A 118 5.52 3.50 6.27
N SER A 119 6.60 3.82 6.98
CA SER A 119 7.76 2.92 7.15
C SER A 119 7.46 1.65 7.97
N GLU A 120 6.30 1.56 8.58
CA GLU A 120 5.81 0.39 9.30
C GLU A 120 4.67 -0.33 8.56
N CYS A 121 4.32 0.18 7.38
CA CYS A 121 3.26 -0.36 6.53
C CYS A 121 3.82 -1.23 5.41
N TYR A 122 2.94 -2.00 4.80
CA TYR A 122 3.22 -2.85 3.66
C TYR A 122 2.30 -2.49 2.51
N LEU A 123 2.77 -2.69 1.27
CA LEU A 123 1.94 -2.62 0.07
C LEU A 123 2.07 -3.92 -0.73
N VAL A 124 0.94 -4.54 -1.04
CA VAL A 124 0.85 -5.71 -1.93
C VAL A 124 0.19 -5.28 -3.22
N GLY A 125 0.84 -5.52 -4.35
CA GLY A 125 0.32 -5.20 -5.68
C GLY A 125 0.74 -6.21 -6.73
N ASP A 126 0.17 -6.11 -7.92
CA ASP A 126 0.48 -6.96 -9.08
C ASP A 126 1.34 -6.24 -10.13
N ALA A 127 1.69 -4.98 -9.91
CA ALA A 127 2.40 -4.16 -10.88
C ALA A 127 3.57 -3.40 -10.26
N PHE A 128 4.55 -3.03 -11.09
CA PHE A 128 5.66 -2.18 -10.63
C PHE A 128 5.24 -0.77 -10.25
N SER A 129 4.08 -0.30 -10.71
CA SER A 129 3.49 0.95 -10.21
C SER A 129 3.14 0.87 -8.72
N ASP A 130 2.75 -0.32 -8.21
CA ASP A 130 2.52 -0.52 -6.77
C ASP A 130 3.84 -0.52 -6.01
N ILE A 131 4.84 -1.25 -6.54
CA ILE A 131 6.17 -1.31 -5.92
C ILE A 131 6.77 0.09 -5.84
N ALA A 132 6.71 0.87 -6.93
CA ALA A 132 7.21 2.24 -6.98
C ALA A 132 6.49 3.14 -5.96
N ALA A 133 5.15 3.11 -5.94
CA ALA A 133 4.36 3.90 -5.00
C ALA A 133 4.69 3.55 -3.53
N GLY A 134 4.78 2.25 -3.22
CA GLY A 134 5.12 1.78 -1.88
C GLY A 134 6.52 2.19 -1.47
N GLN A 135 7.51 2.05 -2.33
CA GLN A 135 8.89 2.45 -2.06
C GLN A 135 9.03 3.97 -1.88
N ALA A 136 8.37 4.75 -2.74
CA ALA A 136 8.33 6.21 -2.61
C ALA A 136 7.69 6.67 -1.29
N ALA A 137 6.71 5.90 -0.78
CA ALA A 137 6.09 6.13 0.52
C ALA A 137 6.91 5.58 1.71
N GLY A 138 7.97 4.82 1.46
CA GLY A 138 8.77 4.16 2.50
C GLY A 138 8.18 2.85 3.04
N CYS A 139 7.16 2.29 2.39
CA CYS A 139 6.56 1.01 2.75
C CYS A 139 7.43 -0.18 2.32
N ALA A 140 7.32 -1.30 3.03
CA ALA A 140 7.77 -2.59 2.50
C ALA A 140 6.80 -3.08 1.42
N THR A 141 7.32 -3.64 0.32
CA THR A 141 6.52 -3.98 -0.85
C THR A 141 6.57 -5.46 -1.21
N VAL A 142 5.44 -5.98 -1.66
CA VAL A 142 5.27 -7.36 -2.14
C VAL A 142 4.62 -7.33 -3.52
N LEU A 143 5.25 -7.95 -4.50
CA LEU A 143 4.67 -8.17 -5.81
C LEU A 143 4.06 -9.58 -5.85
N VAL A 144 2.77 -9.69 -6.14
CA VAL A 144 2.12 -10.98 -6.38
C VAL A 144 2.20 -11.34 -7.86
N ARG A 145 2.25 -12.66 -8.16
CA ARG A 145 2.32 -13.17 -9.54
C ARG A 145 0.94 -13.28 -10.21
N THR A 146 -0.13 -13.03 -9.48
CA THR A 146 -1.49 -12.91 -10.04
C THR A 146 -1.61 -11.63 -10.86
N GLY A 147 -2.74 -11.44 -11.54
CA GLY A 147 -2.94 -10.29 -12.40
C GLY A 147 -1.82 -10.10 -13.42
N ARG A 148 -1.18 -8.94 -13.40
CA ARG A 148 -0.06 -8.57 -14.28
C ARG A 148 1.31 -9.03 -13.77
N GLY A 149 1.40 -9.54 -12.53
CA GLY A 149 2.67 -9.72 -11.86
C GLY A 149 3.65 -10.65 -12.57
N ARG A 150 3.17 -11.74 -13.22
CA ARG A 150 4.04 -12.60 -14.05
C ARG A 150 4.64 -11.84 -15.22
N GLN A 151 3.82 -11.04 -15.92
CA GLN A 151 4.28 -10.24 -17.05
C GLN A 151 5.26 -9.15 -16.59
N GLN A 152 4.97 -8.50 -15.47
CA GLN A 152 5.84 -7.49 -14.87
C GLN A 152 7.23 -8.07 -14.55
N LEU A 153 7.30 -9.23 -13.90
CA LEU A 153 8.55 -9.91 -13.58
C LEU A 153 9.35 -10.35 -14.80
N ALA A 154 8.70 -10.62 -15.92
CA ALA A 154 9.35 -10.98 -17.19
C ALA A 154 9.79 -9.76 -17.99
N SER A 155 9.40 -8.55 -17.59
CA SER A 155 9.73 -7.32 -18.32
C SER A 155 11.14 -6.80 -17.96
N PRO A 156 11.80 -6.06 -18.87
CA PRO A 156 13.09 -5.41 -18.58
C PRO A 156 13.04 -4.49 -17.35
N ALA A 157 11.90 -3.86 -17.08
CA ALA A 157 11.70 -2.99 -15.92
C ALA A 157 11.90 -3.73 -14.58
N ALA A 158 11.82 -5.07 -14.55
CA ALA A 158 12.07 -5.83 -13.33
C ALA A 158 13.47 -5.58 -12.72
N HIS A 159 14.45 -5.22 -13.53
CA HIS A 159 15.81 -4.94 -13.08
C HIS A 159 15.99 -3.55 -12.45
N GLU A 160 15.03 -2.64 -12.66
CA GLU A 160 15.03 -1.28 -12.10
C GLU A 160 14.57 -1.27 -10.64
N PHE A 161 13.75 -2.26 -10.26
CA PHE A 161 13.19 -2.37 -8.92
C PHE A 161 14.03 -3.29 -8.03
N ARG A 162 14.25 -2.86 -6.80
CA ARG A 162 15.00 -3.62 -5.81
C ARG A 162 14.27 -3.62 -4.47
N ARG A 163 14.63 -4.57 -3.60
CA ARG A 163 14.12 -4.64 -2.23
C ARG A 163 12.60 -4.81 -2.12
N TYR A 164 12.01 -5.61 -3.00
CA TYR A 164 10.63 -6.08 -2.86
C TYR A 164 10.59 -7.59 -2.69
N GLN A 165 9.55 -8.07 -2.04
CA GLN A 165 9.26 -9.51 -1.93
C GLN A 165 8.41 -9.95 -3.13
N VAL A 166 8.59 -11.18 -3.60
CA VAL A 166 7.71 -11.80 -4.59
C VAL A 166 6.91 -12.92 -3.92
N ALA A 167 5.60 -12.94 -4.14
CA ALA A 167 4.72 -14.03 -3.70
C ALA A 167 3.91 -14.57 -4.89
N PRO A 168 3.53 -15.85 -4.88
CA PRO A 168 2.68 -16.42 -5.93
C PRO A 168 1.33 -15.73 -6.06
N ASP A 169 0.71 -15.37 -4.91
CA ASP A 169 -0.64 -14.86 -4.77
C ASP A 169 -0.83 -14.13 -3.43
N LEU A 170 -2.02 -13.61 -3.18
CA LEU A 170 -2.36 -12.95 -1.92
C LEU A 170 -2.28 -13.88 -0.69
N PRO A 171 -2.74 -15.15 -0.70
CA PRO A 171 -2.55 -16.08 0.42
C PRO A 171 -1.10 -16.23 0.88
N ASN A 172 -0.18 -16.35 -0.08
CA ASN A 172 1.26 -16.45 0.20
C ASN A 172 1.84 -15.11 0.69
N ALA A 173 1.43 -13.99 0.09
CA ALA A 173 1.82 -12.66 0.56
C ALA A 173 1.39 -12.44 2.02
N VAL A 174 0.15 -12.77 2.37
CA VAL A 174 -0.37 -12.65 3.76
C VAL A 174 0.40 -13.56 4.73
N SER A 175 0.75 -14.77 4.32
CA SER A 175 1.57 -15.66 5.13
C SER A 175 2.94 -15.06 5.43
N TRP A 176 3.57 -14.48 4.42
CA TRP A 176 4.85 -13.77 4.56
C TRP A 176 4.73 -12.53 5.45
N LEU A 177 3.69 -11.70 5.28
CA LEU A 177 3.44 -10.51 6.09
C LEU A 177 3.34 -10.86 7.58
N ILE A 178 2.53 -11.86 7.92
CA ILE A 178 2.34 -12.31 9.32
C ILE A 178 3.65 -12.84 9.89
N TRP A 179 4.41 -13.61 9.12
CA TRP A 179 5.70 -14.14 9.53
C TRP A 179 6.75 -13.01 9.72
N ALA A 180 6.86 -12.08 8.77
CA ALA A 180 7.80 -10.96 8.83
C ALA A 180 7.59 -10.11 10.10
N GLU A 181 6.32 -9.82 10.43
CA GLU A 181 6.00 -9.06 11.62
C GLU A 181 6.25 -9.82 12.93
N ARG A 182 5.99 -11.12 12.96
CA ARG A 182 6.37 -11.95 14.13
C ARG A 182 7.88 -11.90 14.37
N ARG A 183 8.68 -12.02 13.31
CA ARG A 183 10.16 -11.91 13.42
C ARG A 183 10.60 -10.51 13.84
N ARG A 184 9.96 -9.46 13.32
CA ARG A 184 10.25 -8.08 13.73
C ARG A 184 9.97 -7.88 15.22
N ALA A 185 8.81 -8.31 15.69
CA ALA A 185 8.43 -8.23 17.09
C ALA A 185 9.39 -9.02 18.01
N LEU A 186 9.81 -10.22 17.58
CA LEU A 186 10.78 -11.03 18.34
C LEU A 186 12.15 -10.34 18.41
N ARG A 187 12.65 -9.79 17.29
CA ARG A 187 13.91 -9.03 17.29
C ARG A 187 13.86 -7.81 18.24
N GLN A 188 12.75 -7.07 18.24
CA GLN A 188 12.59 -5.92 19.13
C GLN A 188 12.56 -6.32 20.62
N ARG A 189 12.03 -7.51 20.95
CA ARG A 189 12.05 -8.05 22.32
C ARG A 189 13.44 -8.54 22.74
N LEU A 190 14.16 -9.20 21.85
CA LEU A 190 15.49 -9.76 22.14
C LEU A 190 16.60 -8.70 22.09
N PHE A 191 16.43 -7.69 21.26
CA PHE A 191 17.38 -6.58 21.10
C PHE A 191 16.63 -5.26 21.22
N PRO A 192 16.17 -4.89 22.43
CA PRO A 192 15.58 -3.58 22.64
C PRO A 192 16.63 -2.54 22.23
N ARG A 193 16.23 -1.56 21.40
CA ARG A 193 17.11 -0.44 21.11
C ARG A 193 17.49 0.19 22.45
N TRP A 194 18.75 0.06 22.84
CA TRP A 194 19.30 0.81 23.96
C TRP A 194 19.02 2.29 23.72
N PRO A 195 18.40 3.02 24.66
CA PRO A 195 18.22 4.44 24.47
C PRO A 195 19.62 5.03 24.26
N LEU A 196 19.83 5.67 23.10
CA LEU A 196 21.04 6.45 22.92
C LEU A 196 21.11 7.44 24.08
N PRO A 197 22.23 7.52 24.82
CA PRO A 197 22.39 8.54 25.85
C PRO A 197 22.08 9.88 25.18
N ASN A 198 21.24 10.69 25.83
CA ASN A 198 20.90 12.02 25.37
C ASN A 198 22.20 12.71 24.93
N ALA A 199 22.34 12.98 23.64
CA ALA A 199 23.45 13.79 23.19
C ALA A 199 23.38 15.10 23.98
N PRO A 200 24.50 15.54 24.61
CA PRO A 200 24.49 16.79 25.34
C PRO A 200 24.03 17.87 24.37
N GLN A 201 22.99 18.61 24.74
CA GLN A 201 22.58 19.78 23.99
C GLN A 201 23.76 20.72 23.96
N ALA A 202 24.45 20.77 22.83
CA ALA A 202 25.47 21.77 22.57
C ALA A 202 24.76 23.11 22.67
N ARG A 203 25.02 23.85 23.76
CA ARG A 203 24.66 25.26 23.85
C ARG A 203 25.42 25.94 22.71
N LEU A 204 24.71 26.33 21.68
CA LEU A 204 25.22 27.27 20.69
C LEU A 204 25.42 28.61 21.42
N THR A 205 26.58 28.80 22.02
CA THR A 205 27.08 30.12 22.37
C THR A 205 27.41 30.80 21.06
N GLN A 206 26.63 31.78 20.69
CA GLN A 206 26.98 32.71 19.61
C GLN A 206 28.06 33.69 20.13
N PRO A 207 29.29 33.68 19.60
CA PRO A 207 30.25 34.78 19.77
C PRO A 207 30.29 35.51 18.44
N TRP A 208 29.62 36.61 18.30
CA TRP A 208 29.92 37.67 17.32
C TRP A 208 28.79 38.73 17.38
N LEU A 209 28.71 39.42 18.50
CA LEU A 209 28.20 40.80 18.55
C LEU A 209 29.21 41.60 19.34
N THR A 210 30.22 42.12 18.65
CA THR A 210 31.01 43.26 19.14
C THR A 210 30.57 44.46 18.36
N ASN A 211 30.01 45.42 19.09
CA ASN A 211 29.79 46.79 18.71
C ASN A 211 31.06 47.39 18.09
N SER A 212 30.86 48.17 17.04
CA SER A 212 31.74 49.27 16.70
C SER A 212 30.86 50.50 16.42
N ASP A 213 30.53 51.21 17.48
CA ASP A 213 30.33 52.64 17.41
C ASP A 213 31.67 53.35 17.43
N SER A 214 31.71 54.49 16.81
CA SER A 214 32.67 55.62 16.87
C SER A 214 33.61 55.73 15.68
N THR A 215 33.30 56.50 14.74
CA THR A 215 33.60 57.94 14.44
C THR A 215 33.11 58.30 13.03
#